data_7855ee1f88b497dfad1c84a3e77decdc
#
_entry.id   7855ee1f88b497dfad1c84a3e77decdc
#
_cell.length_a   1.000
_cell.length_b   1.000
_cell.length_c   1.000
_cell.angle_alpha   90.00
_cell.angle_beta   90.00
_cell.angle_gamma   90.00
#
_symmetry.space_group_name_H-M   'P 1'
#
loop_
_entity.id
_entity.type
_entity.pdbx_description
1 polymer ?
#
loop_
_entity_poly.entity_id
_entity_poly.type
_entity_poly.pdbx_seq_one_letter_code
_entity_poly.pdbx_strand_id
1 'polypeptide(L)'
;ILLPTYGIGKAEKNPMFLEKRVYQGSSGVVYPYAVVEKIEDTCENKSYHAVWMENEYIKVMILPELGGRVQMAYDKIKKRHFIYYNQVIKPALVGLTGPWISGGIEFNWPQHHRPSTFLPIDFTIERCADGSAIVWVSERERMFHQKGMAGFTLRPGRAVLEIQGKLYNPTPI
;
A
#
# COMPACT_ATOMS: atom_id res chain seq x y z
N ILE A 1 -1.06 3.46 15.52
CA ILE A 1 -1.87 2.28 15.89
C ILE A 1 -0.97 1.08 16.08
N LEU A 2 -1.41 0.11 16.88
CA LEU A 2 -0.76 -1.19 17.03
C LEU A 2 -1.54 -2.24 16.23
N LEU A 3 -0.85 -3.00 15.39
CA LEU A 3 -1.43 -4.12 14.65
C LEU A 3 -0.59 -5.39 14.85
N PRO A 4 -1.24 -6.54 15.06
CA PRO A 4 -0.56 -7.83 15.04
C PRO A 4 0.11 -8.01 13.68
N THR A 5 1.41 -8.26 13.69
CA THR A 5 2.22 -8.29 12.47
C THR A 5 3.16 -9.49 12.48
N TYR A 6 3.10 -10.29 11.43
CA TYR A 6 4.12 -11.28 11.16
C TYR A 6 5.33 -10.62 10.50
N GLY A 7 6.51 -10.89 11.03
CA GLY A 7 7.75 -10.34 10.52
C GLY A 7 8.10 -10.86 9.12
N ILE A 8 9.06 -10.21 8.52
CA ILE A 8 9.65 -10.63 7.25
C ILE A 8 11.13 -10.93 7.46
N GLY A 9 11.67 -11.86 6.68
CA GLY A 9 13.07 -12.20 6.70
C GLY A 9 13.96 -11.08 6.17
N LYS A 10 15.25 -11.31 6.22
CA LYS A 10 16.25 -10.35 5.73
C LYS A 10 16.05 -10.10 4.22
N ALA A 11 16.11 -8.84 3.85
CA ALA A 11 16.03 -8.44 2.46
C ALA A 11 17.37 -8.68 1.74
N GLU A 12 17.33 -9.40 0.60
CA GLU A 12 18.46 -9.58 -0.30
C GLU A 12 18.59 -8.36 -1.20
N LYS A 13 19.75 -7.72 -1.16
CA LYS A 13 20.02 -6.47 -1.89
C LYS A 13 20.55 -6.70 -3.32
N ASN A 14 20.90 -7.91 -3.66
CA ASN A 14 21.40 -8.29 -4.98
C ASN A 14 20.45 -9.27 -5.68
N PRO A 15 19.19 -8.86 -5.97
CA PRO A 15 18.16 -9.76 -6.49
C PRO A 15 18.52 -10.39 -7.83
N MET A 16 19.41 -9.80 -8.61
CA MET A 16 19.84 -10.34 -9.90
C MET A 16 20.65 -11.65 -9.78
N PHE A 17 21.10 -12.00 -8.58
CA PHE A 17 21.81 -13.26 -8.31
C PHE A 17 20.91 -14.33 -7.67
N LEU A 18 19.61 -14.07 -7.52
CA LEU A 18 18.63 -15.02 -6.98
C LEU A 18 18.02 -15.86 -8.10
N GLU A 19 18.62 -16.99 -8.40
CA GLU A 19 18.29 -17.78 -9.59
C GLU A 19 17.03 -18.63 -9.48
N LYS A 20 16.45 -18.79 -8.30
CA LYS A 20 15.37 -19.76 -8.06
C LYS A 20 13.97 -19.16 -7.90
N ARG A 21 13.80 -17.87 -8.07
CA ARG A 21 12.48 -17.24 -8.00
C ARG A 21 11.73 -17.46 -9.30
N VAL A 22 10.65 -18.23 -9.23
CA VAL A 22 9.84 -18.63 -10.39
C VAL A 22 8.47 -17.93 -10.47
N TYR A 23 8.15 -17.08 -9.48
CA TYR A 23 6.91 -16.30 -9.47
C TYR A 23 7.20 -14.84 -9.81
N GLN A 24 6.17 -14.04 -9.86
CA GLN A 24 6.20 -12.60 -10.18
C GLN A 24 7.45 -11.92 -9.66
N GLY A 25 8.20 -11.19 -10.24
CA GLY A 25 9.43 -10.61 -9.75
C GLY A 25 10.56 -11.63 -9.61
N SER A 26 10.80 -12.38 -10.66
CA SER A 26 12.02 -13.19 -10.78
C SER A 26 13.27 -12.32 -10.56
N SER A 27 14.38 -12.96 -10.20
CA SER A 27 15.64 -12.25 -9.90
C SER A 27 16.05 -11.29 -11.01
N GLY A 28 16.54 -10.13 -10.63
CA GLY A 28 16.93 -9.06 -11.56
C GLY A 28 15.81 -8.20 -12.09
N VAL A 29 14.59 -8.69 -12.14
CA VAL A 29 13.43 -7.95 -12.68
C VAL A 29 13.04 -6.75 -11.81
N VAL A 30 13.26 -6.84 -10.52
CA VAL A 30 12.90 -5.78 -9.55
C VAL A 30 14.07 -4.91 -9.11
N TYR A 31 15.26 -5.13 -9.65
CA TYR A 31 16.41 -4.30 -9.32
C TYR A 31 16.10 -2.81 -9.58
N PRO A 32 16.41 -1.86 -8.69
CA PRO A 32 17.26 -1.99 -7.50
C PRO A 32 16.49 -2.26 -6.17
N TYR A 33 15.28 -2.76 -6.21
CA TYR A 33 14.59 -3.12 -4.97
C TYR A 33 15.21 -4.37 -4.33
N ALA A 34 15.28 -4.37 -3.01
CA ALA A 34 15.62 -5.57 -2.26
C ALA A 34 14.49 -6.60 -2.31
N VAL A 35 14.83 -7.88 -2.21
CA VAL A 35 13.89 -8.98 -2.27
C VAL A 35 13.87 -9.71 -0.94
N VAL A 36 12.67 -10.07 -0.49
CA VAL A 36 12.42 -10.87 0.71
C VAL A 36 11.84 -12.21 0.31
N GLU A 37 12.44 -13.30 0.76
CA GLU A 37 12.04 -14.66 0.42
C GLU A 37 11.51 -15.47 1.60
N LYS A 38 11.36 -14.83 2.76
CA LYS A 38 10.88 -15.47 3.97
C LYS A 38 9.87 -14.59 4.69
N ILE A 39 8.79 -15.20 5.14
CA ILE A 39 7.85 -14.63 6.11
C ILE A 39 8.09 -15.35 7.43
N GLU A 40 8.21 -14.62 8.53
CA GLU A 40 8.40 -15.21 9.85
C GLU A 40 7.09 -15.80 10.39
N ASP A 41 7.22 -16.81 11.24
CA ASP A 41 6.06 -17.45 11.89
C ASP A 41 5.68 -16.79 13.23
N THR A 42 6.47 -15.81 13.67
CA THR A 42 6.20 -15.06 14.90
C THR A 42 5.34 -13.85 14.61
N CYS A 43 4.33 -13.63 15.46
CA CYS A 43 3.44 -12.49 15.40
C CYS A 43 3.66 -11.57 16.60
N GLU A 44 3.95 -10.31 16.34
CA GLU A 44 4.17 -9.30 17.38
C GLU A 44 3.35 -8.05 17.07
N ASN A 45 3.00 -7.29 18.10
CA ASN A 45 2.34 -6.00 17.91
C ASN A 45 3.35 -4.96 17.41
N LYS A 46 3.16 -4.50 16.19
CA LYS A 46 3.96 -3.46 15.56
C LYS A 46 3.20 -2.15 15.49
N SER A 47 3.89 -1.04 15.78
CA SER A 47 3.35 0.31 15.64
C SER A 47 3.40 0.77 14.18
N TYR A 48 2.30 1.36 13.71
CA TYR A 48 2.17 1.97 12.39
C TYR A 48 1.62 3.38 12.50
N HIS A 49 2.12 4.28 11.67
CA HIS A 49 1.47 5.56 11.44
C HIS A 49 0.24 5.33 10.56
N ALA A 50 -0.92 5.73 11.04
CA ALA A 50 -2.16 5.62 10.30
C ALA A 50 -2.71 7.00 9.99
N VAL A 51 -3.05 7.25 8.74
CA VAL A 51 -3.82 8.43 8.34
C VAL A 51 -5.30 8.07 8.37
N TRP A 52 -6.05 8.81 9.16
CA TRP A 52 -7.49 8.62 9.30
C TRP A 52 -8.26 9.69 8.56
N MET A 53 -9.25 9.27 7.80
CA MET A 53 -10.26 10.13 7.20
C MET A 53 -11.62 9.71 7.73
N GLU A 54 -12.43 10.68 8.16
CA GLU A 54 -13.75 10.39 8.71
C GLU A 54 -14.73 11.53 8.42
N ASN A 55 -15.94 11.16 8.05
CA ASN A 55 -17.09 12.05 8.02
C ASN A 55 -18.29 11.40 8.73
N GLU A 56 -19.50 11.91 8.52
CA GLU A 56 -20.72 11.41 9.16
C GLU A 56 -21.02 9.95 8.82
N TYR A 57 -20.61 9.48 7.63
CA TYR A 57 -21.03 8.22 7.06
C TYR A 57 -19.93 7.14 7.07
N ILE A 58 -18.71 7.54 6.79
CA ILE A 58 -17.62 6.56 6.60
C ILE A 58 -16.36 6.97 7.34
N LYS A 59 -15.60 5.92 7.70
CA LYS A 59 -14.28 6.06 8.33
C LYS A 59 -13.28 5.20 7.56
N VAL A 60 -12.14 5.77 7.22
CA VAL A 60 -11.10 5.16 6.39
C VAL A 60 -9.76 5.24 7.09
N MET A 61 -8.98 4.16 7.02
CA MET A 61 -7.61 4.09 7.52
C MET A 61 -6.65 3.81 6.37
N ILE A 62 -5.65 4.65 6.22
CA ILE A 62 -4.59 4.52 5.22
C ILE A 62 -3.28 4.28 5.95
N LEU A 63 -2.46 3.33 5.45
CA LEU A 63 -1.17 2.98 6.00
C LEU A 63 -0.03 3.34 5.04
N PRO A 64 0.60 4.52 5.18
CA PRO A 64 1.71 4.94 4.33
C PRO A 64 2.90 3.97 4.37
N GLU A 65 3.19 3.37 5.52
CA GLU A 65 4.29 2.42 5.68
C GLU A 65 4.10 1.08 4.94
N LEU A 66 2.87 0.80 4.51
CA LEU A 66 2.50 -0.41 3.77
C LEU A 66 1.97 -0.05 2.38
N GLY A 67 2.77 0.66 1.60
CA GLY A 67 2.45 1.04 0.23
C GLY A 67 1.34 2.08 0.09
N GLY A 68 0.96 2.78 1.16
CA GLY A 68 -0.11 3.78 1.13
C GLY A 68 -1.49 3.20 0.88
N ARG A 69 -1.70 1.93 1.20
CA ARG A 69 -2.98 1.23 0.99
C ARG A 69 -4.08 1.78 1.88
N VAL A 70 -5.31 1.72 1.40
CA VAL A 70 -6.48 1.81 2.28
C VAL A 70 -6.60 0.47 3.01
N GLN A 71 -6.24 0.44 4.29
CA GLN A 71 -6.28 -0.80 5.08
C GLN A 71 -7.68 -1.13 5.57
N MET A 72 -8.47 -0.11 5.89
CA MET A 72 -9.82 -0.25 6.44
C MET A 72 -10.74 0.83 5.87
N ALA A 73 -11.96 0.45 5.52
CA ALA A 73 -13.04 1.38 5.23
C ALA A 73 -14.35 0.87 5.83
N TYR A 74 -14.96 1.69 6.68
CA TYR A 74 -16.10 1.34 7.51
C TYR A 74 -17.29 2.24 7.24
N ASP A 75 -18.44 1.64 6.98
CA ASP A 75 -19.75 2.31 6.88
C ASP A 75 -20.33 2.45 8.28
N LYS A 76 -20.41 3.67 8.78
CA LYS A 76 -20.90 3.99 10.12
C LYS A 76 -22.40 3.79 10.26
N ILE A 77 -23.16 3.92 9.17
CA ILE A 77 -24.62 3.75 9.16
C ILE A 77 -24.99 2.28 9.18
N LYS A 78 -24.38 1.49 8.27
CA LYS A 78 -24.61 0.04 8.20
C LYS A 78 -23.80 -0.75 9.21
N LYS A 79 -22.90 -0.09 9.95
CA LYS A 79 -22.01 -0.69 10.96
C LYS A 79 -21.22 -1.88 10.44
N ARG A 80 -20.67 -1.75 9.22
CA ARG A 80 -19.87 -2.81 8.58
C ARG A 80 -18.73 -2.24 7.75
N HIS A 81 -17.68 -3.04 7.59
CA HIS A 81 -16.65 -2.75 6.59
C HIS A 81 -17.21 -2.93 5.18
N PHE A 82 -16.92 -2.02 4.27
CA PHE A 82 -17.32 -2.13 2.87
C PHE A 82 -16.17 -2.56 1.94
N ILE A 83 -14.98 -2.74 2.52
CA ILE A 83 -13.84 -3.45 1.92
C ILE A 83 -13.41 -4.57 2.88
N TYR A 84 -12.71 -5.57 2.37
CA TYR A 84 -12.17 -6.62 3.24
C TYR A 84 -11.09 -6.03 4.16
N TYR A 85 -11.36 -6.03 5.46
CA TYR A 85 -10.45 -5.53 6.48
C TYR A 85 -9.70 -6.69 7.14
N ASN A 86 -8.42 -6.81 6.82
CA ASN A 86 -7.54 -7.74 7.49
C ASN A 86 -6.94 -7.06 8.72
N GLN A 87 -7.31 -7.55 9.90
CA GLN A 87 -6.87 -6.99 11.19
C GLN A 87 -5.47 -7.44 11.60
N VAL A 88 -4.87 -8.33 10.84
CA VAL A 88 -3.52 -8.87 11.04
C VAL A 88 -2.70 -8.57 9.80
N ILE A 89 -1.51 -8.06 9.99
CA ILE A 89 -0.55 -7.90 8.90
C ILE A 89 0.23 -9.21 8.77
N LYS A 90 -0.29 -10.10 7.92
CA LYS A 90 0.36 -11.39 7.59
C LYS A 90 0.69 -11.42 6.11
N PRO A 91 1.93 -11.13 5.72
CA PRO A 91 2.33 -11.15 4.32
C PRO A 91 2.32 -12.56 3.73
N ALA A 92 2.12 -12.62 2.40
CA ALA A 92 2.42 -13.79 1.58
C ALA A 92 3.48 -13.40 0.53
N LEU A 93 4.26 -14.38 0.07
CA LEU A 93 5.32 -14.15 -0.93
C LEU A 93 4.76 -14.18 -2.35
N VAL A 94 3.92 -13.20 -2.69
CA VAL A 94 3.28 -13.05 -4.02
C VAL A 94 3.54 -11.69 -4.67
N GLY A 95 4.13 -10.74 -3.94
CA GLY A 95 4.54 -9.46 -4.48
C GLY A 95 5.83 -9.53 -5.28
N LEU A 96 6.10 -8.50 -6.08
CA LEU A 96 7.32 -8.44 -6.90
C LEU A 96 8.60 -8.52 -6.07
N THR A 97 8.64 -7.90 -4.90
CA THR A 97 9.76 -7.94 -3.96
C THR A 97 9.60 -8.99 -2.86
N GLY A 98 8.56 -9.80 -2.92
CA GLY A 98 8.20 -10.85 -1.97
C GLY A 98 6.93 -10.53 -1.19
N PRO A 99 6.97 -9.78 -0.09
CA PRO A 99 5.82 -9.59 0.78
C PRO A 99 4.67 -8.83 0.13
N TRP A 100 3.48 -9.34 0.32
CA TRP A 100 2.21 -8.74 -0.07
C TRP A 100 1.14 -9.08 0.97
N ILE A 101 0.26 -8.17 1.28
CA ILE A 101 -0.86 -8.41 2.21
C ILE A 101 -2.20 -8.31 1.50
N SER A 102 -3.10 -9.23 1.84
CA SER A 102 -4.48 -9.25 1.32
C SER A 102 -5.37 -8.21 2.00
N GLY A 103 -6.52 -7.95 1.38
CA GLY A 103 -7.53 -7.01 1.89
C GLY A 103 -7.19 -5.55 1.60
N GLY A 104 -8.10 -4.65 1.98
CA GLY A 104 -7.96 -3.24 1.70
C GLY A 104 -8.03 -2.89 0.22
N ILE A 105 -7.45 -1.75 -0.14
CA ILE A 105 -7.26 -1.31 -1.53
C ILE A 105 -5.79 -1.00 -1.73
N GLU A 106 -5.16 -1.67 -2.67
CA GLU A 106 -3.81 -1.35 -3.13
C GLU A 106 -3.84 -0.76 -4.54
N PHE A 107 -2.78 -0.06 -4.92
CA PHE A 107 -2.61 0.51 -6.24
C PHE A 107 -1.35 -0.05 -6.88
N ASN A 108 -1.45 -0.50 -8.13
CA ASN A 108 -0.39 -1.19 -8.84
C ASN A 108 0.13 -0.36 -10.01
N TRP A 109 1.36 0.08 -9.87
CA TRP A 109 2.19 0.69 -10.90
C TRP A 109 3.68 0.38 -10.62
N PRO A 110 4.51 0.16 -11.61
CA PRO A 110 4.23 0.05 -13.03
C PRO A 110 3.51 -1.24 -13.42
N GLN A 111 3.48 -2.19 -12.52
CA GLN A 111 2.88 -3.51 -12.73
C GLN A 111 2.30 -4.06 -11.41
N HIS A 112 1.54 -5.16 -11.51
CA HIS A 112 0.78 -5.76 -10.41
C HIS A 112 1.63 -6.09 -9.18
N HIS A 113 1.02 -6.01 -7.98
CA HIS A 113 1.68 -6.14 -6.68
C HIS A 113 3.02 -5.43 -6.65
N ARG A 114 2.98 -4.14 -7.02
CA ARG A 114 4.14 -3.28 -7.24
C ARG A 114 5.25 -3.48 -6.21
N PRO A 115 6.52 -3.16 -6.55
CA PRO A 115 7.66 -3.37 -5.65
C PRO A 115 7.48 -2.73 -4.27
N SER A 116 6.81 -1.58 -4.20
CA SER A 116 6.58 -0.85 -2.95
C SER A 116 5.28 -1.22 -2.22
N THR A 117 4.54 -2.26 -2.64
CA THR A 117 3.27 -2.63 -1.98
C THR A 117 3.42 -2.91 -0.49
N PHE A 118 4.61 -3.34 -0.06
CA PHE A 118 4.96 -3.60 1.34
C PHE A 118 6.11 -2.70 1.84
N LEU A 119 6.29 -1.53 1.26
CA LEU A 119 7.31 -0.55 1.62
C LEU A 119 6.67 0.79 1.94
N PRO A 120 7.33 1.63 2.74
CA PRO A 120 6.88 3.00 2.97
C PRO A 120 6.86 3.81 1.67
N ILE A 121 5.83 4.62 1.51
CA ILE A 121 5.74 5.64 0.45
C ILE A 121 5.40 7.00 1.04
N ASP A 122 5.60 8.04 0.25
CA ASP A 122 5.29 9.41 0.65
C ASP A 122 3.79 9.65 0.70
N PHE A 123 3.37 10.53 1.61
CA PHE A 123 1.99 10.99 1.65
C PHE A 123 1.91 12.48 2.00
N THR A 124 0.80 13.10 1.61
CA THR A 124 0.44 14.46 2.03
C THR A 124 -1.06 14.58 2.23
N ILE A 125 -1.46 15.54 3.04
CA ILE A 125 -2.87 15.81 3.34
C ILE A 125 -3.21 17.20 2.84
N GLU A 126 -4.20 17.28 1.96
CA GLU A 126 -4.75 18.51 1.43
C GLU A 126 -6.12 18.75 2.07
N ARG A 127 -6.34 19.96 2.59
CA ARG A 127 -7.65 20.38 3.12
C ARG A 127 -8.23 21.42 2.19
N CYS A 128 -9.43 21.16 1.68
CA CYS A 128 -10.09 22.00 0.69
C CYS A 128 -11.05 22.98 1.36
N ALA A 129 -11.33 24.11 0.69
CA ALA A 129 -12.22 25.15 1.21
C ALA A 129 -13.68 24.70 1.37
N ASP A 130 -14.11 23.66 0.64
CA ASP A 130 -15.43 23.04 0.74
C ASP A 130 -15.58 22.08 1.94
N GLY A 131 -14.56 21.99 2.80
CA GLY A 131 -14.51 21.07 3.93
C GLY A 131 -14.09 19.65 3.59
N SER A 132 -13.84 19.34 2.31
CA SER A 132 -13.27 18.04 1.93
C SER A 132 -11.80 17.95 2.30
N ALA A 133 -11.32 16.72 2.42
CA ALA A 133 -9.90 16.44 2.59
C ALA A 133 -9.46 15.37 1.57
N ILE A 134 -8.23 15.52 1.11
CA ILE A 134 -7.59 14.57 0.21
C ILE A 134 -6.32 14.05 0.88
N VAL A 135 -6.16 12.75 0.95
CA VAL A 135 -4.89 12.12 1.30
C VAL A 135 -4.26 11.61 0.01
N TRP A 136 -3.15 12.20 -0.36
CA TRP A 136 -2.34 11.77 -1.50
C TRP A 136 -1.26 10.82 -1.01
N VAL A 137 -1.12 9.69 -1.68
CA VAL A 137 0.00 8.75 -1.54
C VAL A 137 0.73 8.67 -2.86
N SER A 138 2.06 8.74 -2.83
CA SER A 138 2.84 8.87 -4.06
C SER A 138 4.23 8.27 -3.93
N GLU A 139 4.77 7.86 -5.06
CA GLU A 139 6.16 7.45 -5.18
C GLU A 139 6.71 7.71 -6.58
N ARG A 140 8.04 7.75 -6.66
CA ARG A 140 8.80 7.51 -7.88
C ARG A 140 9.40 6.11 -7.77
N GLU A 141 8.86 5.15 -8.53
CA GLU A 141 9.38 3.79 -8.52
C GLU A 141 10.81 3.74 -9.10
N ARG A 142 11.61 2.78 -8.63
CA ARG A 142 13.06 2.79 -8.85
C ARG A 142 13.51 2.04 -10.10
N MET A 143 12.65 1.18 -10.69
CA MET A 143 13.02 0.38 -11.86
C MET A 143 13.00 1.24 -13.14
N PHE A 144 11.88 1.90 -13.38
CA PHE A 144 11.65 2.67 -14.62
C PHE A 144 11.50 4.17 -14.35
N HIS A 145 11.61 4.60 -13.07
CA HIS A 145 11.44 5.98 -12.64
C HIS A 145 10.07 6.57 -12.96
N GLN A 146 9.07 5.73 -13.12
CA GLN A 146 7.69 6.15 -13.26
C GLN A 146 7.18 6.79 -11.97
N LYS A 147 6.29 7.76 -12.11
CA LYS A 147 5.65 8.41 -10.98
C LYS A 147 4.21 7.94 -10.88
N GLY A 148 3.83 7.43 -9.72
CA GLY A 148 2.47 7.07 -9.39
C GLY A 148 1.97 7.85 -8.18
N MET A 149 0.72 8.28 -8.25
CA MET A 149 0.04 8.98 -7.16
C MET A 149 -1.41 8.55 -7.13
N ALA A 150 -1.91 8.23 -5.93
CA ALA A 150 -3.32 8.02 -5.67
C ALA A 150 -3.83 9.02 -4.63
N GLY A 151 -4.97 9.63 -4.87
CA GLY A 151 -5.64 10.56 -3.96
C GLY A 151 -6.94 9.97 -3.46
N PHE A 152 -7.14 10.00 -2.17
CA PHE A 152 -8.37 9.58 -1.49
C PHE A 152 -9.10 10.83 -1.00
N THR A 153 -10.27 11.12 -1.58
CA THR A 153 -11.06 12.29 -1.20
C THR A 153 -12.27 11.88 -0.40
N LEU A 154 -12.45 12.54 0.73
CA LEU A 154 -13.63 12.41 1.56
C LEU A 154 -14.32 13.78 1.70
N ARG A 155 -15.61 13.83 1.34
CA ARG A 155 -16.41 15.05 1.37
C ARG A 155 -17.41 15.02 2.52
N PRO A 156 -17.70 16.16 3.15
CA PRO A 156 -18.83 16.27 4.08
C PRO A 156 -20.14 15.86 3.40
N GLY A 157 -21.03 15.22 4.14
CA GLY A 157 -22.36 14.87 3.67
C GLY A 157 -22.43 13.76 2.60
N ARG A 158 -21.31 13.06 2.31
CA ARG A 158 -21.28 12.00 1.29
C ARG A 158 -20.75 10.68 1.84
N ALA A 159 -21.49 9.59 1.58
CA ALA A 159 -21.07 8.23 1.91
C ALA A 159 -20.20 7.59 0.80
N VAL A 160 -19.23 8.35 0.28
CA VAL A 160 -18.39 7.94 -0.86
C VAL A 160 -16.93 8.29 -0.55
N LEU A 161 -16.03 7.32 -0.77
CA LEU A 161 -14.60 7.55 -0.88
C LEU A 161 -14.27 7.71 -2.37
N GLU A 162 -13.94 8.93 -2.79
CA GLU A 162 -13.51 9.19 -4.16
C GLU A 162 -12.02 8.84 -4.29
N ILE A 163 -11.66 8.19 -5.40
CA ILE A 163 -10.28 7.79 -5.67
C ILE A 163 -9.84 8.41 -6.99
N GLN A 164 -8.68 9.06 -6.97
CA GLN A 164 -8.05 9.68 -8.12
C GLN A 164 -6.68 9.06 -8.34
N GLY A 165 -6.27 8.88 -9.59
CA GLY A 165 -4.95 8.40 -9.96
C GLY A 165 -4.24 9.40 -10.87
N LYS A 166 -2.92 9.57 -10.66
CA LYS A 166 -2.03 10.29 -11.57
C LYS A 166 -0.82 9.41 -11.86
N LEU A 167 -0.59 9.13 -13.11
CA LEU A 167 0.55 8.33 -13.56
C LEU A 167 1.36 9.14 -14.56
N TYR A 168 2.67 9.07 -14.43
CA TYR A 168 3.60 9.69 -15.38
C TYR A 168 4.68 8.68 -15.75
N ASN A 169 4.77 8.39 -17.04
CA ASN A 169 5.80 7.54 -17.60
C ASN A 169 6.84 8.41 -18.34
N PRO A 170 8.07 8.51 -17.81
CA PRO A 170 9.15 9.24 -18.48
C PRO A 170 9.87 8.42 -19.56
N THR A 171 9.52 7.15 -19.71
CA THR A 171 10.18 6.23 -20.64
C THR A 171 9.47 6.22 -22.01
N PRO A 172 10.16 5.85 -23.08
CA PRO A 172 9.56 5.76 -24.40
C PRO A 172 8.72 4.47 -24.62
N ILE A 173 8.60 3.61 -23.60
CA ILE A 173 7.93 2.31 -23.66
C ILE A 173 6.76 2.23 -22.66
#